data_0474ec6f184fcd6617eea75d10b1cb22
#
_entry.id   0474ec6f184fcd6617eea75d10b1cb22
#
_cell.length_a   1.000
_cell.length_b   1.000
_cell.length_c   1.000
_cell.angle_alpha   90.00
_cell.angle_beta   90.00
_cell.angle_gamma   90.00
#
_symmetry.space_group_name_H-M   'P 1'
#
loop_
_entity.id
_entity.type
_entity.pdbx_description
1 polymer ?
#
loop_
_entity_poly.entity_id
_entity_poly.type
_entity_poly.pdbx_seq_one_letter_code
_entity_poly.pdbx_strand_id
1 'polypeptide(L)'
;MGDYNEVMYAREKEGGGVRPKGQMRNFREAINRSRLRDLGYVGSDYTWSRRLGSRGWVRERLDRALVSTDWAKMFPSVKLYHLSNSVSDHCILVLKEARVPRWQRKRSKLFRFESMWLEDRRCNEVVKAAWERGQHSLSRWTLESCLEECQRSLQSWNKHTFGNVGKQIVDLQNKIQGLESMNCNGIDLESLHALKMELNKWLGIEEEMWHQRSCNNWSKAGDKNTTFFHTKASNRYQKNTISKILDSNNVWYEEADQIGQIFINYFEHLFTSSQPIVDQEMIEAVHPKVTDRMNSTLSQEFHAMEVEKALKQMHPLTAPGPDGMPPLFYQHFWPTVKSIVIQTVLTFLNNGIAPPKFHDTHIVLIPKIKNPEKVTDYRPISLCNVAYKIASKVVANRLKVVMQDIIGENQSAFVAERLITDNILVAHELMNHISRKKRGKGGEMAVKLDMSKAYDRVKWECLQ
;
A
#
# COMPACT_ATOMS: atom_id res chain seq x y z
N MET A 1 16.21 20.57 -15.63
CA MET A 1 14.91 21.22 -15.37
C MET A 1 14.72 22.31 -16.41
N GLY A 2 13.53 22.35 -17.02
CA GLY A 2 13.21 23.35 -18.04
C GLY A 2 11.96 22.98 -18.83
N ASP A 3 11.68 23.80 -19.87
CA ASP A 3 10.64 23.57 -20.86
C ASP A 3 11.13 22.60 -21.92
N TYR A 4 10.35 21.54 -22.14
CA TYR A 4 10.61 20.52 -23.17
C TYR A 4 9.67 20.64 -24.38
N ASN A 5 8.74 21.59 -24.35
CA ASN A 5 7.75 21.83 -25.39
C ASN A 5 6.92 20.61 -25.79
N GLU A 6 6.91 19.54 -24.93
CA GLU A 6 6.20 18.30 -25.19
C GLU A 6 5.57 17.72 -23.92
N VAL A 7 4.44 17.03 -24.09
CA VAL A 7 3.75 16.32 -23.03
C VAL A 7 4.06 14.81 -23.09
N MET A 8 4.15 14.17 -21.94
CA MET A 8 4.37 12.72 -21.89
C MET A 8 3.09 11.90 -22.11
N TYR A 9 1.95 12.44 -21.67
CA TYR A 9 0.67 11.76 -21.67
C TYR A 9 -0.46 12.71 -22.05
N ALA A 10 -1.51 12.21 -22.71
CA ALA A 10 -2.67 12.99 -23.11
C ALA A 10 -3.34 13.73 -21.93
N ARG A 11 -3.30 13.17 -20.72
CA ARG A 11 -3.83 13.80 -19.50
C ARG A 11 -3.07 15.05 -19.03
N GLU A 12 -1.92 15.32 -19.60
CA GLU A 12 -1.08 16.50 -19.28
C GLU A 12 -1.43 17.70 -20.16
N LYS A 13 -2.50 17.58 -20.95
CA LYS A 13 -3.06 18.63 -21.77
C LYS A 13 -4.56 18.74 -21.56
N GLU A 14 -5.03 19.97 -21.47
CA GLU A 14 -6.44 20.33 -21.43
C GLU A 14 -6.74 21.43 -22.46
N GLY A 15 -7.80 21.23 -23.23
CA GLY A 15 -8.22 22.16 -24.29
C GLY A 15 -7.36 22.09 -25.55
N GLY A 16 -7.84 22.81 -26.60
CA GLY A 16 -7.19 22.85 -27.92
C GLY A 16 -7.18 21.51 -28.67
N GLY A 17 -6.37 21.42 -29.73
CA GLY A 17 -6.22 20.21 -30.55
C GLY A 17 -5.48 19.07 -29.81
N VAL A 18 -5.75 17.83 -30.19
CA VAL A 18 -5.11 16.63 -29.59
C VAL A 18 -3.64 16.57 -30.04
N ARG A 19 -2.73 16.34 -29.08
CA ARG A 19 -1.30 16.09 -29.38
C ARG A 19 -1.12 14.73 -30.07
N PRO A 20 -0.28 14.62 -31.11
CA PRO A 20 -0.02 13.35 -31.80
C PRO A 20 0.57 12.29 -30.84
N LYS A 21 -0.02 11.09 -30.82
CA LYS A 21 0.45 9.98 -29.98
C LYS A 21 1.92 9.61 -30.23
N GLY A 22 2.38 9.75 -31.47
CA GLY A 22 3.77 9.49 -31.88
C GLY A 22 4.78 10.41 -31.18
N GLN A 23 4.49 11.71 -31.10
CA GLN A 23 5.37 12.69 -30.45
C GLN A 23 5.52 12.37 -28.95
N MET A 24 4.41 12.14 -28.25
CA MET A 24 4.41 11.74 -26.84
C MET A 24 5.19 10.43 -26.61
N ARG A 25 5.08 9.47 -27.52
CA ARG A 25 5.84 8.22 -27.45
C ARG A 25 7.33 8.48 -27.63
N ASN A 26 7.73 9.21 -28.65
CA ASN A 26 9.12 9.53 -28.92
C ASN A 26 9.76 10.31 -27.77
N PHE A 27 9.02 11.21 -27.14
CA PHE A 27 9.51 11.95 -25.97
C PHE A 27 9.77 11.01 -24.77
N ARG A 28 8.85 10.09 -24.48
CA ARG A 28 9.06 9.08 -23.43
C ARG A 28 10.27 8.18 -23.73
N GLU A 29 10.41 7.75 -24.99
CA GLU A 29 11.55 6.93 -25.41
C GLU A 29 12.88 7.68 -25.28
N ALA A 30 12.93 8.97 -25.64
CA ALA A 30 14.11 9.81 -25.45
C ALA A 30 14.51 9.91 -23.97
N ILE A 31 13.54 10.14 -23.06
CA ILE A 31 13.78 10.17 -21.63
C ILE A 31 14.32 8.82 -21.12
N ASN A 32 13.74 7.70 -21.58
CA ASN A 32 14.17 6.36 -21.19
C ASN A 32 15.58 6.04 -21.70
N ARG A 33 15.88 6.36 -22.95
CA ARG A 33 17.25 6.16 -23.54
C ARG A 33 18.31 6.97 -22.78
N SER A 34 17.95 8.17 -22.32
CA SER A 34 18.83 9.02 -21.51
C SER A 34 18.94 8.56 -20.05
N ARG A 35 18.28 7.46 -19.67
CA ARG A 35 18.23 6.95 -18.27
C ARG A 35 17.76 8.03 -17.27
N LEU A 36 16.93 8.93 -17.74
CA LEU A 36 16.31 9.98 -16.92
C LEU A 36 14.88 9.58 -16.53
N ARG A 37 14.39 10.21 -15.48
CA ARG A 37 13.01 10.06 -15.02
C ARG A 37 12.43 11.41 -14.60
N ASP A 38 11.12 11.55 -14.77
CA ASP A 38 10.39 12.71 -14.24
C ASP A 38 10.37 12.66 -12.70
N LEU A 39 10.80 13.72 -12.06
CA LEU A 39 10.82 13.88 -10.60
C LEU A 39 9.41 13.94 -10.01
N GLY A 40 8.39 14.21 -10.84
CA GLY A 40 7.06 14.56 -10.39
C GLY A 40 6.99 16.02 -9.91
N TYR A 41 5.87 16.43 -9.35
CA TYR A 41 5.66 17.81 -8.92
C TYR A 41 4.62 17.93 -7.81
N VAL A 42 4.62 19.11 -7.19
CA VAL A 42 3.62 19.57 -6.22
C VAL A 42 3.03 20.89 -6.73
N GLY A 43 1.72 21.04 -6.72
CA GLY A 43 1.01 22.22 -7.23
C GLY A 43 0.21 21.94 -8.49
N SER A 44 0.10 22.94 -9.40
CA SER A 44 -0.69 22.85 -10.63
C SER A 44 -0.28 21.66 -11.50
N ASP A 45 -1.27 21.01 -12.12
CA ASP A 45 -1.04 19.92 -13.07
C ASP A 45 -0.44 20.42 -14.39
N TYR A 46 -0.61 21.71 -14.69
CA TYR A 46 -0.16 22.35 -15.90
C TYR A 46 0.90 23.41 -15.60
N THR A 47 1.94 23.46 -16.41
CA THR A 47 3.02 24.43 -16.27
C THR A 47 2.93 25.59 -17.25
N TRP A 48 2.12 25.43 -18.30
CA TRP A 48 1.85 26.43 -19.31
C TRP A 48 0.36 26.58 -19.53
N SER A 49 -0.11 27.81 -19.75
CA SER A 49 -1.52 28.11 -20.04
C SER A 49 -1.67 29.33 -20.94
N ARG A 50 -2.53 29.20 -21.97
CA ARG A 50 -2.84 30.30 -22.91
C ARG A 50 -4.33 30.35 -23.24
N ARG A 51 -4.87 31.56 -23.28
CA ARG A 51 -6.25 31.80 -23.70
C ARG A 51 -6.32 31.93 -25.22
N LEU A 52 -7.15 31.13 -25.88
CA LEU A 52 -7.39 31.15 -27.33
C LEU A 52 -8.67 31.93 -27.65
N GLY A 53 -8.74 33.23 -27.34
CA GLY A 53 -9.89 34.08 -27.57
C GLY A 53 -11.21 33.49 -27.04
N SER A 54 -12.23 33.38 -27.91
CA SER A 54 -13.53 32.76 -27.57
C SER A 54 -13.51 31.23 -27.47
N ARG A 55 -12.43 30.56 -27.86
CA ARG A 55 -12.29 29.09 -27.84
C ARG A 55 -11.84 28.51 -26.46
N GLY A 56 -11.71 29.35 -25.43
CA GLY A 56 -11.36 28.90 -24.08
C GLY A 56 -9.85 28.86 -23.79
N TRP A 57 -9.47 28.10 -22.77
CA TRP A 57 -8.09 27.95 -22.34
C TRP A 57 -7.47 26.67 -22.90
N VAL A 58 -6.16 26.75 -23.23
CA VAL A 58 -5.30 25.58 -23.46
C VAL A 58 -4.28 25.56 -22.33
N ARG A 59 -4.16 24.42 -21.66
CA ARG A 59 -3.22 24.20 -20.56
C ARG A 59 -2.43 22.93 -20.83
N GLU A 60 -1.11 23.00 -20.65
CA GLU A 60 -0.21 21.87 -20.90
C GLU A 60 0.90 21.80 -19.84
N ARG A 61 1.38 20.59 -19.55
CA ARG A 61 2.56 20.40 -18.72
C ARG A 61 3.81 20.25 -19.59
N LEU A 62 4.43 21.36 -19.95
CA LEU A 62 5.59 21.44 -20.83
C LEU A 62 6.91 21.40 -20.05
N ASP A 63 6.89 21.98 -18.84
CA ASP A 63 8.08 22.13 -18.00
C ASP A 63 8.23 20.96 -17.03
N ARG A 64 9.47 20.45 -16.86
CA ARG A 64 9.77 19.28 -16.01
C ARG A 64 11.14 19.37 -15.37
N ALA A 65 11.32 18.60 -14.28
CA ALA A 65 12.62 18.21 -13.77
C ALA A 65 12.86 16.73 -14.09
N LEU A 66 13.81 16.46 -14.96
CA LEU A 66 14.27 15.12 -15.28
C LEU A 66 15.57 14.86 -14.51
N VAL A 67 15.64 13.72 -13.83
CA VAL A 67 16.78 13.36 -12.97
C VAL A 67 17.23 11.93 -13.25
N SER A 68 18.53 11.66 -13.04
CA SER A 68 19.03 10.29 -13.08
C SER A 68 18.62 9.52 -11.82
N THR A 69 18.67 8.19 -11.88
CA THR A 69 18.40 7.33 -10.73
C THR A 69 19.35 7.62 -9.57
N ASP A 70 20.63 7.88 -9.87
CA ASP A 70 21.63 8.12 -8.83
C ASP A 70 21.44 9.49 -8.17
N TRP A 71 21.13 10.53 -8.95
CA TRP A 71 20.76 11.82 -8.40
C TRP A 71 19.57 11.71 -7.45
N ALA A 72 18.55 10.99 -7.83
CA ALA A 72 17.37 10.81 -6.99
C ALA A 72 17.64 9.98 -5.73
N LYS A 73 18.64 9.11 -5.73
CA LYS A 73 19.13 8.41 -4.52
C LYS A 73 19.87 9.35 -3.59
N MET A 74 20.67 10.28 -4.15
CA MET A 74 21.41 11.26 -3.37
C MET A 74 20.49 12.31 -2.73
N PHE A 75 19.41 12.67 -3.41
CA PHE A 75 18.49 13.72 -2.98
C PHE A 75 17.02 13.20 -2.89
N PRO A 76 16.73 12.24 -2.02
CA PRO A 76 15.41 11.60 -1.95
C PRO A 76 14.29 12.51 -1.46
N SER A 77 14.63 13.61 -0.80
CA SER A 77 13.69 14.58 -0.22
C SER A 77 13.40 15.79 -1.12
N VAL A 78 14.07 15.91 -2.26
CA VAL A 78 13.85 17.02 -3.18
C VAL A 78 12.52 16.85 -3.92
N LYS A 79 11.71 17.92 -3.94
CA LYS A 79 10.46 18.03 -4.68
C LYS A 79 10.50 19.20 -5.65
N LEU A 80 9.85 19.04 -6.79
CA LEU A 80 9.58 20.10 -7.73
C LEU A 80 8.24 20.75 -7.39
N TYR A 81 8.23 22.08 -7.26
CA TYR A 81 7.01 22.85 -7.02
C TYR A 81 6.69 23.67 -8.27
N HIS A 82 5.42 23.62 -8.69
CA HIS A 82 4.86 24.51 -9.70
C HIS A 82 4.20 25.69 -8.96
N LEU A 83 4.77 26.90 -9.10
CA LEU A 83 4.24 28.11 -8.48
C LEU A 83 3.60 28.98 -9.56
N SER A 84 2.44 29.56 -9.24
CA SER A 84 1.74 30.47 -10.12
C SER A 84 2.62 31.70 -10.45
N ASN A 85 2.57 32.13 -11.72
CA ASN A 85 3.23 33.34 -12.19
C ASN A 85 2.16 34.27 -12.78
N SER A 86 2.21 35.55 -12.41
CA SER A 86 1.27 36.57 -12.92
C SER A 86 1.79 37.30 -14.19
N VAL A 87 3.05 37.06 -14.56
CA VAL A 87 3.72 37.81 -15.64
C VAL A 87 4.00 36.94 -16.86
N SER A 88 4.09 35.61 -16.70
CA SER A 88 4.39 34.65 -17.77
C SER A 88 3.26 33.63 -17.92
N ASP A 89 3.06 33.11 -19.12
CA ASP A 89 2.19 31.96 -19.41
C ASP A 89 2.76 30.63 -18.89
N HIS A 90 4.03 30.61 -18.42
CA HIS A 90 4.66 29.49 -17.72
C HIS A 90 4.66 29.65 -16.20
N CYS A 91 4.52 28.54 -15.48
CA CYS A 91 4.72 28.49 -14.04
C CYS A 91 6.19 28.59 -13.65
N ILE A 92 6.48 29.14 -12.46
CA ILE A 92 7.81 29.10 -11.88
C ILE A 92 8.08 27.68 -11.36
N LEU A 93 9.20 27.10 -11.74
CA LEU A 93 9.65 25.80 -11.27
C LEU A 93 10.63 25.98 -10.10
N VAL A 94 10.33 25.44 -8.94
CA VAL A 94 11.21 25.49 -7.77
C VAL A 94 11.55 24.08 -7.31
N LEU A 95 12.84 23.72 -7.40
CA LEU A 95 13.38 22.55 -6.71
C LEU A 95 13.68 22.93 -5.26
N LYS A 96 12.95 22.32 -4.36
CA LYS A 96 13.18 22.54 -2.92
C LYS A 96 13.42 21.19 -2.25
N GLU A 97 14.51 21.11 -1.50
CA GLU A 97 14.68 20.00 -0.59
C GLU A 97 13.60 20.12 0.48
N ALA A 98 12.67 19.16 0.50
CA ALA A 98 11.76 19.08 1.62
C ALA A 98 12.64 18.85 2.85
N ARG A 99 12.68 19.80 3.75
CA ARG A 99 13.22 19.54 5.08
C ARG A 99 12.36 18.42 5.63
N VAL A 100 12.79 17.17 5.45
CA VAL A 100 12.24 16.07 6.21
C VAL A 100 12.50 16.48 7.64
N PRO A 101 11.47 16.64 8.48
CA PRO A 101 11.70 16.87 9.88
C PRO A 101 12.69 15.78 10.29
N ARG A 102 13.91 16.16 10.68
CA ARG A 102 14.87 15.20 11.20
C ARG A 102 14.24 14.70 12.49
N TRP A 103 13.53 13.59 12.37
CA TRP A 103 13.11 12.82 13.52
C TRP A 103 14.40 12.44 14.24
N GLN A 104 14.79 13.25 15.20
CA GLN A 104 16.05 13.08 15.96
C GLN A 104 16.01 11.83 16.85
N ARG A 105 14.86 11.20 17.01
CA ARG A 105 14.79 9.84 17.56
C ARG A 105 15.27 8.88 16.48
N LYS A 106 16.40 8.20 16.72
CA LYS A 106 16.76 6.96 16.03
C LYS A 106 15.56 6.00 16.17
N ARG A 107 14.59 6.09 15.26
CA ARG A 107 13.54 5.09 15.18
C ARG A 107 14.25 3.78 14.90
N SER A 108 14.13 2.83 15.81
CA SER A 108 14.46 1.45 15.51
C SER A 108 13.72 1.09 14.22
N LYS A 109 14.46 0.65 13.21
CA LYS A 109 13.82 0.21 11.95
C LYS A 109 12.87 -0.92 12.33
N LEU A 110 11.60 -0.73 12.05
CA LEU A 110 10.60 -1.79 12.25
C LEU A 110 11.05 -3.03 11.50
N PHE A 111 11.00 -4.16 12.17
CA PHE A 111 11.27 -5.43 11.52
C PHE A 111 10.25 -5.69 10.42
N ARG A 112 10.72 -6.25 9.32
CA ARG A 112 9.89 -6.81 8.25
C ARG A 112 10.59 -8.00 7.67
N PHE A 113 9.87 -9.10 7.55
CA PHE A 113 10.34 -10.27 6.85
C PHE A 113 10.48 -9.96 5.36
N GLU A 114 11.63 -10.26 4.78
CA GLU A 114 11.93 -10.00 3.37
C GLU A 114 11.82 -11.32 2.59
N SER A 115 11.02 -11.33 1.49
CA SER A 115 10.82 -12.52 0.64
C SER A 115 12.13 -13.09 0.09
N MET A 116 13.08 -12.21 -0.21
CA MET A 116 14.40 -12.59 -0.71
C MET A 116 15.19 -13.52 0.22
N TRP A 117 14.88 -13.56 1.53
CA TRP A 117 15.54 -14.46 2.47
C TRP A 117 15.24 -15.93 2.21
N LEU A 118 14.11 -16.22 1.56
CA LEU A 118 13.71 -17.59 1.21
C LEU A 118 14.59 -18.24 0.15
N GLU A 119 15.37 -17.44 -0.60
CA GLU A 119 16.36 -17.94 -1.56
C GLU A 119 17.58 -18.58 -0.87
N ASP A 120 17.78 -18.32 0.42
CA ASP A 120 18.86 -18.91 1.20
C ASP A 120 18.32 -20.02 2.12
N ARG A 121 18.75 -21.25 1.89
CA ARG A 121 18.33 -22.43 2.68
C ARG A 121 18.56 -22.28 4.17
N ARG A 122 19.59 -21.51 4.59
CA ARG A 122 19.89 -21.23 6.00
C ARG A 122 18.76 -20.50 6.69
N CYS A 123 17.94 -19.74 5.97
CA CYS A 123 16.74 -19.08 6.53
C CYS A 123 15.78 -20.08 7.17
N ASN A 124 15.60 -21.26 6.53
CA ASN A 124 14.74 -22.32 7.06
C ASN A 124 15.25 -22.87 8.41
N GLU A 125 16.55 -23.06 8.54
CA GLU A 125 17.19 -23.54 9.75
C GLU A 125 17.08 -22.51 10.88
N VAL A 126 17.32 -21.23 10.55
CA VAL A 126 17.19 -20.11 11.50
C VAL A 126 15.77 -20.01 12.05
N VAL A 127 14.76 -20.08 11.17
CA VAL A 127 13.35 -20.00 11.58
C VAL A 127 12.95 -21.20 12.42
N LYS A 128 13.33 -22.43 12.01
CA LYS A 128 13.00 -23.64 12.75
C LYS A 128 13.60 -23.62 14.16
N ALA A 129 14.89 -23.34 14.29
CA ALA A 129 15.56 -23.27 15.59
C ALA A 129 15.02 -22.12 16.47
N ALA A 130 14.69 -20.97 15.89
CA ALA A 130 14.07 -19.86 16.61
C ALA A 130 12.66 -20.21 17.10
N TRP A 131 11.87 -20.88 16.25
CA TRP A 131 10.53 -21.31 16.61
C TRP A 131 10.53 -22.30 17.77
N GLU A 132 11.42 -23.30 17.74
CA GLU A 132 11.62 -24.27 18.81
C GLU A 132 12.01 -23.58 20.12
N ARG A 133 12.94 -22.62 20.09
CA ARG A 133 13.30 -21.85 21.32
C ARG A 133 12.11 -21.06 21.88
N GLY A 134 11.31 -20.45 20.98
CA GLY A 134 10.10 -19.71 21.38
C GLY A 134 9.04 -20.60 22.03
N GLN A 135 8.90 -21.85 21.58
CA GLN A 135 8.00 -22.85 22.21
C GLN A 135 8.36 -23.20 23.63
N HIS A 136 9.65 -23.25 23.95
CA HIS A 136 10.16 -23.54 25.28
C HIS A 136 10.20 -22.33 26.20
N SER A 137 9.73 -21.17 25.75
CA SER A 137 9.60 -19.98 26.58
C SER A 137 8.58 -20.21 27.71
N LEU A 138 8.85 -19.67 28.87
CA LEU A 138 7.93 -19.68 30.04
C LEU A 138 6.70 -18.76 29.83
N SER A 139 6.59 -18.13 28.69
CA SER A 139 5.46 -17.25 28.36
C SER A 139 4.16 -18.02 28.17
N ARG A 140 3.08 -17.53 28.77
CA ARG A 140 1.72 -18.03 28.53
C ARG A 140 1.30 -17.93 27.03
N TRP A 141 1.91 -17.00 26.28
CA TRP A 141 1.54 -16.68 24.91
C TRP A 141 2.61 -17.21 23.94
N THR A 142 2.53 -18.48 23.62
CA THR A 142 3.53 -19.21 22.82
C THR A 142 3.74 -18.62 21.43
N LEU A 143 2.66 -18.20 20.72
CA LEU A 143 2.77 -17.61 19.38
C LEU A 143 3.61 -16.32 19.40
N GLU A 144 3.35 -15.43 20.36
CA GLU A 144 4.07 -14.17 20.49
C GLU A 144 5.56 -14.42 20.76
N SER A 145 5.87 -15.32 21.68
CA SER A 145 7.26 -15.70 21.98
C SER A 145 8.00 -16.29 20.78
N CYS A 146 7.34 -17.16 20.00
CA CYS A 146 7.91 -17.73 18.79
C CYS A 146 8.19 -16.66 17.72
N LEU A 147 7.26 -15.72 17.51
CA LEU A 147 7.41 -14.64 16.54
C LEU A 147 8.53 -13.67 16.94
N GLU A 148 8.62 -13.29 18.23
CA GLU A 148 9.69 -12.43 18.74
C GLU A 148 11.07 -13.09 18.63
N GLU A 149 11.16 -14.40 18.89
CA GLU A 149 12.42 -15.13 18.73
C GLU A 149 12.83 -15.25 17.26
N CYS A 150 11.87 -15.53 16.37
CA CYS A 150 12.12 -15.50 14.93
C CYS A 150 12.60 -14.12 14.47
N GLN A 151 11.96 -13.05 14.94
CA GLN A 151 12.32 -11.68 14.60
C GLN A 151 13.78 -11.37 15.01
N ARG A 152 14.15 -11.68 16.27
CA ARG A 152 15.52 -11.46 16.77
C ARG A 152 16.56 -12.28 15.99
N SER A 153 16.26 -13.55 15.76
CA SER A 153 17.18 -14.48 15.08
C SER A 153 17.37 -14.09 13.61
N LEU A 154 16.31 -13.75 12.90
CA LEU A 154 16.36 -13.29 11.51
C LEU A 154 17.09 -11.95 11.36
N GLN A 155 16.89 -11.00 12.28
CA GLN A 155 17.63 -9.73 12.27
C GLN A 155 19.14 -9.96 12.46
N SER A 156 19.51 -10.81 13.41
CA SER A 156 20.91 -11.17 13.65
C SER A 156 21.53 -11.90 12.46
N TRP A 157 20.83 -12.88 11.92
CA TRP A 157 21.26 -13.62 10.75
C TRP A 157 21.41 -12.72 9.51
N ASN A 158 20.44 -11.85 9.25
CA ASN A 158 20.50 -10.90 8.12
C ASN A 158 21.72 -9.97 8.26
N LYS A 159 22.00 -9.48 9.47
CA LYS A 159 23.11 -8.55 9.71
C LYS A 159 24.49 -9.21 9.53
N HIS A 160 24.67 -10.45 10.02
CA HIS A 160 25.98 -11.08 10.16
C HIS A 160 26.26 -12.14 9.08
N THR A 161 25.25 -12.75 8.49
CA THR A 161 25.38 -13.90 7.59
C THR A 161 24.87 -13.62 6.18
N PHE A 162 23.66 -13.10 6.01
CA PHE A 162 23.10 -12.80 4.71
C PHE A 162 23.74 -11.54 4.11
N GLY A 163 23.81 -10.46 4.90
CA GLY A 163 24.51 -9.23 4.54
C GLY A 163 23.68 -8.23 3.74
N ASN A 164 24.36 -7.22 3.22
CA ASN A 164 23.74 -6.14 2.43
C ASN A 164 23.82 -6.46 0.94
N VAL A 165 22.66 -6.63 0.31
CA VAL A 165 22.54 -7.01 -1.11
C VAL A 165 23.32 -6.05 -2.05
N GLY A 166 23.12 -4.74 -1.89
CA GLY A 166 23.83 -3.75 -2.72
C GLY A 166 25.33 -3.78 -2.54
N LYS A 167 25.84 -4.05 -1.33
CA LYS A 167 27.28 -4.19 -1.08
C LYS A 167 27.83 -5.44 -1.76
N GLN A 168 27.14 -6.59 -1.66
CA GLN A 168 27.55 -7.83 -2.33
C GLN A 168 27.63 -7.66 -3.83
N ILE A 169 26.65 -6.98 -4.45
CA ILE A 169 26.67 -6.70 -5.89
C ILE A 169 27.88 -5.86 -6.28
N VAL A 170 28.17 -4.77 -5.55
CA VAL A 170 29.31 -3.90 -5.83
C VAL A 170 30.64 -4.65 -5.65
N ASP A 171 30.78 -5.44 -4.60
CA ASP A 171 31.99 -6.23 -4.33
C ASP A 171 32.25 -7.28 -5.43
N LEU A 172 31.18 -7.94 -5.93
CA LEU A 172 31.29 -8.88 -7.05
C LEU A 172 31.64 -8.17 -8.37
N GLN A 173 31.02 -7.04 -8.65
CA GLN A 173 31.33 -6.23 -9.83
C GLN A 173 32.81 -5.80 -9.84
N ASN A 174 33.33 -5.35 -8.69
CA ASN A 174 34.74 -4.96 -8.55
C ASN A 174 35.68 -6.16 -8.76
N LYS A 175 35.35 -7.37 -8.26
CA LYS A 175 36.12 -8.60 -8.49
C LYS A 175 36.13 -8.99 -9.96
N ILE A 176 34.97 -8.94 -10.63
CA ILE A 176 34.84 -9.23 -12.06
C ILE A 176 35.69 -8.25 -12.87
N GLN A 177 35.59 -6.96 -12.60
CA GLN A 177 36.37 -5.91 -13.27
C GLN A 177 37.89 -6.12 -13.06
N GLY A 178 38.29 -6.52 -11.84
CA GLY A 178 39.70 -6.84 -11.54
C GLY A 178 40.22 -7.98 -12.41
N LEU A 179 39.46 -9.07 -12.56
CA LEU A 179 39.83 -10.21 -13.43
C LEU A 179 39.83 -9.85 -14.93
N GLU A 180 38.83 -9.10 -15.39
CA GLU A 180 38.73 -8.65 -16.79
C GLU A 180 39.83 -7.66 -17.18
N SER A 181 40.44 -6.96 -16.23
CA SER A 181 41.56 -6.05 -16.46
C SER A 181 42.92 -6.73 -16.54
N MET A 182 43.03 -8.04 -16.21
CA MET A 182 44.24 -8.84 -16.38
C MET A 182 44.45 -9.18 -17.86
N ASN A 183 45.73 -9.26 -18.30
CA ASN A 183 46.08 -9.57 -19.68
C ASN A 183 45.46 -10.91 -20.12
N CYS A 184 45.03 -10.99 -21.39
CA CYS A 184 44.24 -12.11 -21.97
C CYS A 184 44.85 -13.51 -21.77
N ASN A 185 46.12 -13.64 -21.48
CA ASN A 185 46.81 -14.91 -21.23
C ASN A 185 46.76 -15.39 -19.77
N GLY A 186 46.13 -14.64 -18.85
CA GLY A 186 46.06 -14.97 -17.43
C GLY A 186 44.65 -14.98 -16.84
N ILE A 187 43.61 -14.85 -17.66
CA ILE A 187 42.23 -14.84 -17.18
C ILE A 187 41.80 -16.26 -16.85
N ASP A 188 41.50 -16.52 -15.57
CA ASP A 188 40.82 -17.72 -15.14
C ASP A 188 39.34 -17.63 -15.54
N LEU A 189 38.99 -18.22 -16.68
CA LEU A 189 37.66 -18.23 -17.26
C LEU A 189 36.62 -18.92 -16.35
N GLU A 190 37.04 -19.96 -15.61
CA GLU A 190 36.16 -20.66 -14.69
C GLU A 190 35.79 -19.76 -13.50
N SER A 191 36.76 -19.09 -12.89
CA SER A 191 36.52 -18.14 -11.81
C SER A 191 35.68 -16.94 -12.26
N LEU A 192 35.93 -16.43 -13.48
CA LEU A 192 35.14 -15.35 -14.05
C LEU A 192 33.68 -15.78 -14.28
N HIS A 193 33.46 -17.00 -14.79
CA HIS A 193 32.12 -17.54 -14.99
C HIS A 193 31.38 -17.72 -13.66
N ALA A 194 32.05 -18.29 -12.65
CA ALA A 194 31.50 -18.47 -11.31
C ALA A 194 31.08 -17.14 -10.69
N LEU A 195 31.93 -16.09 -10.76
CA LEU A 195 31.60 -14.76 -10.27
C LEU A 195 30.41 -14.12 -11.01
N LYS A 196 30.31 -14.30 -12.33
CA LYS A 196 29.17 -13.80 -13.12
C LYS A 196 27.88 -14.52 -12.75
N MET A 197 27.93 -15.83 -12.49
CA MET A 197 26.76 -16.58 -12.00
C MET A 197 26.31 -16.11 -10.61
N GLU A 198 27.27 -15.86 -9.71
CA GLU A 198 27.00 -15.34 -8.38
C GLU A 198 26.40 -13.91 -8.45
N LEU A 199 26.96 -13.06 -9.31
CA LEU A 199 26.40 -11.71 -9.53
C LEU A 199 24.97 -11.78 -10.04
N ASN A 200 24.66 -12.66 -10.98
CA ASN A 200 23.30 -12.84 -11.49
C ASN A 200 22.33 -13.30 -10.40
N LYS A 201 22.77 -14.17 -9.49
CA LYS A 201 21.99 -14.57 -8.31
C LYS A 201 21.67 -13.36 -7.42
N TRP A 202 22.68 -12.55 -7.07
CA TRP A 202 22.47 -11.36 -6.23
C TRP A 202 21.62 -10.28 -6.89
N LEU A 203 21.70 -10.13 -8.21
CA LEU A 203 20.82 -9.25 -8.98
C LEU A 203 19.36 -9.74 -8.93
N GLY A 204 19.13 -11.05 -8.98
CA GLY A 204 17.80 -11.64 -8.79
C GLY A 204 17.24 -11.38 -7.37
N ILE A 205 18.09 -11.49 -6.36
CA ILE A 205 17.75 -11.16 -4.95
C ILE A 205 17.40 -9.66 -4.82
N GLU A 206 18.16 -8.79 -5.48
CA GLU A 206 17.87 -7.35 -5.50
C GLU A 206 16.53 -7.06 -6.17
N GLU A 207 16.24 -7.72 -7.26
CA GLU A 207 14.95 -7.59 -7.97
C GLU A 207 13.78 -7.99 -7.07
N GLU A 208 13.86 -9.16 -6.40
CA GLU A 208 12.83 -9.64 -5.48
C GLU A 208 12.61 -8.66 -4.33
N MET A 209 13.68 -8.12 -3.74
CA MET A 209 13.61 -7.09 -2.70
C MET A 209 12.84 -5.85 -3.18
N TRP A 210 13.15 -5.35 -4.38
CA TRP A 210 12.48 -4.16 -4.91
C TRP A 210 11.07 -4.45 -5.38
N HIS A 211 10.80 -5.64 -5.91
CA HIS A 211 9.46 -6.11 -6.23
C HIS A 211 8.55 -6.09 -4.99
N GLN A 212 8.99 -6.71 -3.89
CA GLN A 212 8.26 -6.69 -2.62
C GLN A 212 8.00 -5.26 -2.13
N ARG A 213 8.99 -4.37 -2.18
CA ARG A 213 8.87 -2.96 -1.73
C ARG A 213 7.99 -2.11 -2.64
N SER A 214 7.90 -2.43 -3.93
CA SER A 214 7.04 -1.72 -4.87
C SER A 214 5.57 -2.04 -4.71
N CYS A 215 5.22 -3.19 -4.12
CA CYS A 215 3.86 -3.73 -4.00
C CYS A 215 3.12 -3.76 -5.35
N ASN A 216 3.80 -4.14 -6.43
CA ASN A 216 3.24 -4.14 -7.76
C ASN A 216 2.96 -5.57 -8.25
N ASN A 217 1.69 -5.85 -8.59
CA ASN A 217 1.26 -7.17 -9.07
C ASN A 217 1.60 -7.44 -10.56
N TRP A 218 2.26 -6.51 -11.24
CA TRP A 218 2.43 -6.53 -12.70
C TRP A 218 3.62 -7.36 -13.18
N SER A 219 4.30 -8.08 -12.32
CA SER A 219 5.51 -8.85 -12.65
C SER A 219 5.25 -10.21 -13.33
N LYS A 220 4.09 -10.45 -13.93
CA LYS A 220 3.84 -11.73 -14.65
C LYS A 220 4.41 -11.78 -16.07
N ALA A 221 4.99 -10.73 -16.58
CA ALA A 221 5.55 -10.63 -17.92
C ALA A 221 7.03 -10.20 -17.88
N GLY A 222 7.92 -11.11 -17.60
CA GLY A 222 9.23 -11.31 -18.21
C GLY A 222 10.33 -10.24 -18.16
N ASP A 223 10.07 -8.99 -17.88
CA ASP A 223 11.11 -7.96 -17.89
C ASP A 223 11.66 -7.70 -16.50
N LYS A 224 12.91 -8.11 -16.28
CA LYS A 224 13.72 -7.76 -15.10
C LYS A 224 13.99 -6.26 -15.08
N ASN A 225 13.08 -5.47 -14.50
CA ASN A 225 13.20 -4.01 -14.47
C ASN A 225 13.31 -3.47 -13.03
N THR A 226 14.45 -3.70 -12.39
CA THR A 226 14.79 -3.17 -11.06
C THR A 226 14.63 -1.65 -10.97
N THR A 227 14.95 -0.94 -12.05
CA THR A 227 14.81 0.53 -12.13
C THR A 227 13.35 0.96 -12.01
N PHE A 228 12.42 0.22 -12.61
CA PHE A 228 10.99 0.48 -12.51
C PHE A 228 10.49 0.32 -11.06
N PHE A 229 10.81 -0.79 -10.41
CA PHE A 229 10.41 -1.05 -9.02
C PHE A 229 11.01 -0.04 -8.04
N HIS A 230 12.28 0.32 -8.25
CA HIS A 230 12.97 1.34 -7.49
C HIS A 230 12.28 2.71 -7.60
N THR A 231 11.92 3.10 -8.83
CA THR A 231 11.22 4.35 -9.10
C THR A 231 9.84 4.37 -8.46
N LYS A 232 9.10 3.26 -8.57
CA LYS A 232 7.78 3.11 -7.93
C LYS A 232 7.86 3.21 -6.40
N ALA A 233 8.80 2.50 -5.79
CA ALA A 233 8.99 2.53 -4.34
C ALA A 233 9.40 3.94 -3.85
N SER A 234 10.32 4.60 -4.53
CA SER A 234 10.77 5.96 -4.20
C SER A 234 9.65 6.99 -4.37
N ASN A 235 8.90 6.94 -5.47
CA ASN A 235 7.77 7.84 -5.70
C ASN A 235 6.65 7.63 -4.66
N ARG A 236 6.41 6.38 -4.25
CA ARG A 236 5.45 6.07 -3.19
C ARG A 236 5.91 6.63 -1.84
N TYR A 237 7.19 6.47 -1.51
CA TYR A 237 7.77 7.05 -0.31
C TYR A 237 7.62 8.57 -0.27
N GLN A 238 7.96 9.27 -1.37
CA GLN A 238 7.80 10.72 -1.48
C GLN A 238 6.34 11.16 -1.34
N LYS A 239 5.41 10.48 -2.00
CA LYS A 239 3.96 10.79 -1.92
C LYS A 239 3.39 10.59 -0.51
N ASN A 240 3.87 9.58 0.21
CA ASN A 240 3.36 9.25 1.54
C ASN A 240 4.09 10.03 2.65
N THR A 241 5.14 10.80 2.33
CA THR A 241 5.84 11.62 3.33
C THR A 241 5.02 12.87 3.62
N ILE A 242 4.62 13.02 4.89
CA ILE A 242 3.89 14.20 5.38
C ILE A 242 4.93 15.21 5.84
N SER A 243 5.08 16.32 5.11
CA SER A 243 6.04 17.38 5.44
C SER A 243 5.41 18.53 6.21
N LYS A 244 4.12 18.72 6.07
CA LYS A 244 3.32 19.75 6.75
C LYS A 244 1.85 19.36 6.76
N ILE A 245 1.09 19.90 7.69
CA ILE A 245 -0.33 19.69 7.82
C ILE A 245 -1.03 20.98 8.26
N LEU A 246 -2.25 21.16 7.81
CA LEU A 246 -3.16 22.23 8.21
C LEU A 246 -4.10 21.70 9.30
N ASP A 247 -4.16 22.39 10.44
CA ASP A 247 -5.09 22.05 11.51
C ASP A 247 -6.53 22.53 11.24
N SER A 248 -7.43 22.32 12.18
CA SER A 248 -8.83 22.78 12.12
C SER A 248 -8.96 24.32 12.10
N ASN A 249 -7.97 25.05 12.59
CA ASN A 249 -7.92 26.50 12.65
C ASN A 249 -7.23 27.14 11.43
N ASN A 250 -6.89 26.31 10.40
CA ASN A 250 -6.15 26.70 9.22
C ASN A 250 -4.72 27.20 9.50
N VAL A 251 -4.07 26.66 10.55
CA VAL A 251 -2.66 26.93 10.88
C VAL A 251 -1.79 25.81 10.36
N TRP A 252 -0.68 26.16 9.70
CA TRP A 252 0.30 25.19 9.17
C TRP A 252 1.29 24.75 10.26
N TYR A 253 1.47 23.42 10.35
CA TYR A 253 2.47 22.78 11.20
C TYR A 253 3.45 22.00 10.34
N GLU A 254 4.77 22.20 10.57
CA GLU A 254 5.86 21.51 9.86
C GLU A 254 6.67 20.60 10.80
N GLU A 255 6.52 20.76 12.12
CA GLU A 255 7.23 19.99 13.10
C GLU A 255 6.59 18.61 13.29
N ALA A 256 7.40 17.57 13.26
CA ALA A 256 6.91 16.19 13.19
C ALA A 256 6.09 15.76 14.41
N ASP A 257 6.47 16.21 15.62
CA ASP A 257 5.74 15.86 16.85
C ASP A 257 4.39 16.57 16.89
N GLN A 258 4.31 17.81 16.43
CA GLN A 258 3.06 18.57 16.31
C GLN A 258 2.14 17.93 15.26
N ILE A 259 2.70 17.61 14.07
CA ILE A 259 1.96 16.87 13.04
C ILE A 259 1.40 15.56 13.59
N GLY A 260 2.23 14.80 14.32
CA GLY A 260 1.83 13.55 14.95
C GLY A 260 0.66 13.75 15.93
N GLN A 261 0.71 14.78 16.77
CA GLN A 261 -0.33 15.07 17.75
C GLN A 261 -1.66 15.47 17.09
N ILE A 262 -1.62 16.23 16.00
CA ILE A 262 -2.82 16.61 15.23
C ILE A 262 -3.53 15.36 14.69
N PHE A 263 -2.77 14.40 14.15
CA PHE A 263 -3.35 13.14 13.67
C PHE A 263 -3.89 12.28 14.82
N ILE A 264 -3.15 12.18 15.95
CA ILE A 264 -3.59 11.41 17.12
C ILE A 264 -4.91 11.97 17.64
N ASN A 265 -4.97 13.27 17.92
CA ASN A 265 -6.20 13.93 18.45
C ASN A 265 -7.39 13.72 17.51
N TYR A 266 -7.17 13.84 16.20
CA TYR A 266 -8.22 13.65 15.22
C TYR A 266 -8.76 12.21 15.20
N PHE A 267 -7.89 11.19 15.18
CA PHE A 267 -8.32 9.79 15.14
C PHE A 267 -8.85 9.33 16.49
N GLU A 268 -8.31 9.81 17.59
CA GLU A 268 -8.83 9.55 18.93
C GLU A 268 -10.27 10.02 19.05
N HIS A 269 -10.55 11.26 18.62
CA HIS A 269 -11.92 11.76 18.56
C HIS A 269 -12.83 10.97 17.61
N LEU A 270 -12.30 10.57 16.43
CA LEU A 270 -13.05 9.82 15.43
C LEU A 270 -13.43 8.40 15.92
N PHE A 271 -12.53 7.71 16.63
CA PHE A 271 -12.73 6.33 17.08
C PHE A 271 -13.39 6.23 18.47
N THR A 272 -13.55 7.35 19.17
CA THR A 272 -14.27 7.38 20.45
C THR A 272 -15.78 7.36 20.17
N SER A 273 -16.49 6.38 20.79
CA SER A 273 -17.95 6.32 20.68
C SER A 273 -18.62 7.49 21.40
N SER A 274 -19.60 8.09 20.75
CA SER A 274 -20.48 9.10 21.37
C SER A 274 -21.62 8.48 22.18
N GLN A 275 -21.64 7.16 22.34
CA GLN A 275 -22.70 6.40 23.00
C GLN A 275 -24.10 6.82 22.51
N PRO A 276 -24.41 6.65 21.20
CA PRO A 276 -25.68 7.06 20.63
C PRO A 276 -26.81 6.25 21.26
N ILE A 277 -27.93 6.89 21.47
CA ILE A 277 -29.18 6.20 21.80
C ILE A 277 -29.61 5.49 20.50
N VAL A 278 -29.77 4.18 20.59
CA VAL A 278 -30.26 3.40 19.46
C VAL A 278 -31.76 3.64 19.31
N ASP A 279 -32.19 4.10 18.13
CA ASP A 279 -33.59 4.30 17.83
C ASP A 279 -34.26 2.95 17.58
N GLN A 280 -35.15 2.56 18.47
CA GLN A 280 -35.85 1.27 18.42
C GLN A 280 -36.74 1.16 17.18
N GLU A 281 -37.34 2.26 16.72
CA GLU A 281 -38.20 2.27 15.52
C GLU A 281 -37.35 1.91 14.25
N MET A 282 -36.09 2.35 14.20
CA MET A 282 -35.18 2.00 13.09
C MET A 282 -34.83 0.51 13.10
N ILE A 283 -34.66 -0.10 14.27
CA ILE A 283 -34.39 -1.53 14.38
C ILE A 283 -35.62 -2.35 13.97
N GLU A 284 -36.79 -1.96 14.44
CA GLU A 284 -38.06 -2.62 14.12
C GLU A 284 -38.45 -2.54 12.63
N ALA A 285 -37.97 -1.51 11.93
CA ALA A 285 -38.14 -1.35 10.48
C ALA A 285 -37.34 -2.39 9.66
N VAL A 286 -36.34 -3.04 10.27
CA VAL A 286 -35.51 -4.07 9.60
C VAL A 286 -36.10 -5.45 9.89
N HIS A 287 -36.69 -6.08 8.87
CA HIS A 287 -37.20 -7.44 9.02
C HIS A 287 -36.07 -8.46 9.21
N PRO A 288 -36.15 -9.36 10.22
CA PRO A 288 -35.17 -10.40 10.43
C PRO A 288 -35.07 -11.33 9.21
N LYS A 289 -33.87 -11.46 8.64
CA LYS A 289 -33.59 -12.35 7.52
C LYS A 289 -32.76 -13.58 7.91
N VAL A 290 -32.13 -13.54 9.07
CA VAL A 290 -31.29 -14.63 9.58
C VAL A 290 -32.22 -15.71 10.12
N THR A 291 -32.19 -16.88 9.48
CA THR A 291 -32.95 -18.05 9.93
C THR A 291 -32.21 -18.82 11.03
N ASP A 292 -32.92 -19.61 11.82
CA ASP A 292 -32.34 -20.49 12.85
C ASP A 292 -31.30 -21.44 12.27
N ARG A 293 -31.48 -21.92 11.03
CA ARG A 293 -30.50 -22.75 10.32
C ARG A 293 -29.22 -21.96 10.01
N MET A 294 -29.34 -20.72 9.53
CA MET A 294 -28.17 -19.84 9.29
C MET A 294 -27.44 -19.57 10.59
N ASN A 295 -28.16 -19.20 11.63
CA ASN A 295 -27.60 -18.90 12.95
C ASN A 295 -26.88 -20.12 13.53
N SER A 296 -27.48 -21.30 13.46
CA SER A 296 -26.84 -22.53 13.91
C SER A 296 -25.56 -22.86 13.12
N THR A 297 -25.53 -22.58 11.81
CA THR A 297 -24.32 -22.76 10.98
C THR A 297 -23.22 -21.75 11.36
N LEU A 298 -23.59 -20.50 11.58
CA LEU A 298 -22.63 -19.43 11.94
C LEU A 298 -22.04 -19.64 13.34
N SER A 299 -22.84 -20.19 14.26
CA SER A 299 -22.46 -20.40 15.67
C SER A 299 -21.72 -21.72 15.93
N GLN A 300 -21.48 -22.54 14.90
CA GLN A 300 -20.69 -23.76 15.05
C GLN A 300 -19.26 -23.46 15.52
N GLU A 301 -18.67 -24.38 16.26
CA GLU A 301 -17.26 -24.30 16.64
C GLU A 301 -16.36 -24.17 15.40
N PHE A 302 -15.33 -23.35 15.52
CA PHE A 302 -14.35 -23.16 14.47
C PHE A 302 -13.32 -24.27 14.46
N HIS A 303 -12.93 -24.71 13.25
CA HIS A 303 -12.04 -25.85 13.05
C HIS A 303 -10.73 -25.49 12.34
N ALA A 304 -9.70 -26.31 12.53
CA ALA A 304 -8.38 -26.12 11.95
C ALA A 304 -8.38 -25.93 10.41
N MET A 305 -9.27 -26.65 9.71
CA MET A 305 -9.37 -26.52 8.24
C MET A 305 -9.80 -25.12 7.79
N GLU A 306 -10.61 -24.41 8.57
CA GLU A 306 -11.03 -23.06 8.25
C GLU A 306 -9.86 -22.06 8.39
N VAL A 307 -9.01 -22.28 9.40
CA VAL A 307 -7.78 -21.50 9.62
C VAL A 307 -6.80 -21.70 8.45
N GLU A 308 -6.57 -22.94 8.04
CA GLU A 308 -5.73 -23.24 6.88
C GLU A 308 -6.25 -22.65 5.57
N LYS A 309 -7.56 -22.78 5.33
CA LYS A 309 -8.24 -22.21 4.17
C LYS A 309 -8.11 -20.68 4.14
N ALA A 310 -8.30 -20.03 5.29
CA ALA A 310 -8.17 -18.59 5.43
C ALA A 310 -6.76 -18.11 5.09
N LEU A 311 -5.72 -18.77 5.61
CA LEU A 311 -4.32 -18.44 5.32
C LEU A 311 -3.99 -18.64 3.83
N LYS A 312 -4.41 -19.74 3.21
CA LYS A 312 -4.18 -20.02 1.78
C LYS A 312 -4.82 -18.97 0.86
N GLN A 313 -5.92 -18.35 1.28
CA GLN A 313 -6.61 -17.30 0.52
C GLN A 313 -5.94 -15.93 0.64
N MET A 314 -4.96 -15.75 1.51
CA MET A 314 -4.26 -14.48 1.66
C MET A 314 -3.19 -14.31 0.59
N HIS A 315 -3.09 -13.09 0.04
CA HIS A 315 -1.98 -12.77 -0.86
C HIS A 315 -0.66 -12.76 -0.07
N PRO A 316 0.38 -13.50 -0.53
CA PRO A 316 1.63 -13.69 0.22
C PRO A 316 2.31 -12.40 0.68
N LEU A 317 2.35 -11.39 -0.20
CA LEU A 317 3.03 -10.10 0.05
C LEU A 317 2.12 -9.02 0.65
N THR A 318 0.97 -9.40 1.22
CA THR A 318 0.15 -8.45 1.98
C THR A 318 0.97 -7.84 3.13
N ALA A 319 0.84 -6.52 3.31
CA ALA A 319 1.60 -5.78 4.32
C ALA A 319 1.40 -6.40 5.72
N PRO A 320 2.49 -6.66 6.46
CA PRO A 320 2.43 -7.21 7.80
C PRO A 320 1.93 -6.19 8.82
N GLY A 321 1.58 -6.66 10.00
CA GLY A 321 1.30 -5.86 11.19
C GLY A 321 2.56 -5.45 11.95
N PRO A 322 2.40 -5.08 13.25
CA PRO A 322 3.51 -4.74 14.14
C PRO A 322 4.57 -5.85 14.31
N ASP A 323 4.17 -7.12 14.18
CA ASP A 323 5.06 -8.29 14.21
C ASP A 323 6.00 -8.36 12.99
N GLY A 324 5.71 -7.61 11.92
CA GLY A 324 6.54 -7.59 10.72
C GLY A 324 6.50 -8.88 9.89
N MET A 325 5.64 -9.84 10.22
CA MET A 325 5.52 -11.13 9.54
C MET A 325 4.37 -11.09 8.50
N PRO A 326 4.66 -11.14 7.17
CA PRO A 326 3.63 -11.21 6.15
C PRO A 326 3.00 -12.61 6.04
N PRO A 327 1.87 -12.78 5.33
CA PRO A 327 1.29 -14.10 5.07
C PRO A 327 2.28 -15.09 4.45
N LEU A 328 3.21 -14.61 3.62
CA LEU A 328 4.27 -15.41 3.01
C LEU A 328 5.07 -16.21 4.05
N PHE A 329 5.42 -15.57 5.19
CA PHE A 329 6.12 -16.25 6.28
C PHE A 329 5.32 -17.44 6.77
N TYR A 330 4.06 -17.27 7.09
CA TYR A 330 3.19 -18.35 7.59
C TYR A 330 2.94 -19.41 6.53
N GLN A 331 2.74 -19.03 5.29
CA GLN A 331 2.51 -19.97 4.18
C GLN A 331 3.74 -20.83 3.90
N HIS A 332 4.94 -20.23 3.86
CA HIS A 332 6.19 -20.95 3.58
C HIS A 332 6.59 -21.87 4.73
N PHE A 333 6.53 -21.38 5.98
CA PHE A 333 6.91 -22.13 7.17
C PHE A 333 5.75 -22.90 7.81
N TRP A 334 4.64 -23.09 7.07
CA TRP A 334 3.44 -23.72 7.60
C TRP A 334 3.69 -25.05 8.30
N PRO A 335 4.53 -25.99 7.79
CA PRO A 335 4.84 -27.23 8.50
C PRO A 335 5.39 -27.03 9.92
N THR A 336 6.10 -25.95 10.16
CA THR A 336 6.72 -25.59 11.43
C THR A 336 5.76 -24.84 12.36
N VAL A 337 4.99 -23.90 11.81
CA VAL A 337 4.23 -22.92 12.62
C VAL A 337 2.76 -23.32 12.87
N LYS A 338 2.21 -24.25 12.07
CA LYS A 338 0.78 -24.55 12.00
C LYS A 338 0.11 -24.85 13.35
N SER A 339 0.72 -25.67 14.19
CA SER A 339 0.10 -26.11 15.44
C SER A 339 -0.20 -24.94 16.39
N ILE A 340 0.76 -24.05 16.59
CA ILE A 340 0.61 -22.89 17.48
C ILE A 340 -0.31 -21.83 16.87
N VAL A 341 -0.19 -21.58 15.57
CA VAL A 341 -1.05 -20.61 14.87
C VAL A 341 -2.51 -21.07 14.92
N ILE A 342 -2.80 -22.33 14.61
CA ILE A 342 -4.15 -22.89 14.65
C ILE A 342 -4.69 -22.81 16.08
N GLN A 343 -3.92 -23.27 17.08
CA GLN A 343 -4.33 -23.21 18.48
C GLN A 343 -4.65 -21.78 18.94
N THR A 344 -3.79 -20.82 18.60
CA THR A 344 -4.01 -19.41 19.00
C THR A 344 -5.27 -18.83 18.34
N VAL A 345 -5.45 -19.05 17.05
CA VAL A 345 -6.61 -18.54 16.31
C VAL A 345 -7.91 -19.19 16.78
N LEU A 346 -7.92 -20.53 17.02
CA LEU A 346 -9.11 -21.23 17.52
C LEU A 346 -9.43 -20.83 18.96
N THR A 347 -8.42 -20.65 19.81
CA THR A 347 -8.64 -20.18 21.20
C THR A 347 -9.30 -18.79 21.21
N PHE A 348 -8.88 -17.91 20.29
CA PHE A 348 -9.53 -16.61 20.13
C PHE A 348 -10.96 -16.74 19.60
N LEU A 349 -11.18 -17.50 18.53
CA LEU A 349 -12.49 -17.60 17.87
C LEU A 349 -13.52 -18.33 18.71
N ASN A 350 -13.14 -19.40 19.41
CA ASN A 350 -14.07 -20.23 20.19
C ASN A 350 -14.23 -19.76 21.64
N ASN A 351 -13.19 -19.17 22.24
CA ASN A 351 -13.18 -18.83 23.66
C ASN A 351 -13.06 -17.32 23.93
N GLY A 352 -12.84 -16.48 22.89
CA GLY A 352 -12.64 -15.05 23.06
C GLY A 352 -11.29 -14.67 23.71
N ILE A 353 -10.36 -15.63 23.86
CA ILE A 353 -9.08 -15.42 24.55
C ILE A 353 -7.98 -15.14 23.52
N ALA A 354 -7.39 -13.95 23.54
CA ALA A 354 -6.32 -13.53 22.65
C ALA A 354 -5.03 -13.16 23.39
N PRO A 355 -3.87 -13.33 22.74
CA PRO A 355 -2.62 -12.76 23.24
C PRO A 355 -2.69 -11.23 23.36
N PRO A 356 -1.94 -10.60 24.28
CA PRO A 356 -2.01 -9.16 24.51
C PRO A 356 -1.81 -8.29 23.27
N LYS A 357 -0.85 -8.67 22.41
CA LYS A 357 -0.52 -7.94 21.17
C LYS A 357 -1.28 -8.42 19.93
N PHE A 358 -2.28 -9.30 20.10
CA PHE A 358 -3.02 -9.88 18.96
C PHE A 358 -3.75 -8.83 18.14
N HIS A 359 -4.30 -7.81 18.81
CA HIS A 359 -5.05 -6.71 18.21
C HIS A 359 -4.17 -5.50 17.86
N ASP A 360 -2.88 -5.53 18.19
CA ASP A 360 -1.99 -4.42 17.88
C ASP A 360 -1.97 -4.13 16.39
N THR A 361 -2.04 -2.84 16.06
CA THR A 361 -2.22 -2.40 14.69
C THR A 361 -1.41 -1.14 14.42
N HIS A 362 -0.67 -1.13 13.33
CA HIS A 362 -0.07 0.10 12.83
C HIS A 362 -1.06 0.83 11.91
N ILE A 363 -1.41 2.06 12.27
CA ILE A 363 -2.21 2.92 11.39
C ILE A 363 -1.26 3.66 10.45
N VAL A 364 -1.40 3.40 9.15
CA VAL A 364 -0.62 4.05 8.09
C VAL A 364 -1.51 5.02 7.35
N LEU A 365 -1.02 6.24 7.16
CA LEU A 365 -1.75 7.33 6.52
C LEU A 365 -1.43 7.35 5.02
N ILE A 366 -2.46 7.18 4.18
CA ILE A 366 -2.32 7.22 2.73
C ILE A 366 -3.10 8.42 2.18
N PRO A 367 -2.46 9.31 1.40
CA PRO A 367 -3.14 10.46 0.82
C PRO A 367 -4.24 10.03 -0.15
N LYS A 368 -5.44 10.62 -0.03
CA LYS A 368 -6.59 10.44 -0.93
C LYS A 368 -6.43 11.25 -2.20
N ILE A 369 -5.78 12.40 -2.09
CA ILE A 369 -5.59 13.40 -3.14
C ILE A 369 -4.11 13.66 -3.38
N LYS A 370 -3.79 14.34 -4.47
CA LYS A 370 -2.40 14.60 -4.90
C LYS A 370 -1.62 15.50 -3.94
N ASN A 371 -2.26 16.52 -3.41
CA ASN A 371 -1.68 17.51 -2.49
C ASN A 371 -2.50 17.54 -1.21
N PRO A 372 -2.29 16.60 -0.29
CA PRO A 372 -3.04 16.57 0.96
C PRO A 372 -2.57 17.69 1.88
N GLU A 373 -3.51 18.45 2.41
CA GLU A 373 -3.26 19.57 3.32
C GLU A 373 -3.84 19.31 4.70
N LYS A 374 -4.99 18.64 4.79
CA LYS A 374 -5.73 18.39 6.04
C LYS A 374 -5.70 16.91 6.42
N VAL A 375 -5.90 16.61 7.68
CA VAL A 375 -6.01 15.23 8.18
C VAL A 375 -7.09 14.42 7.42
N THR A 376 -8.18 15.08 7.03
CA THR A 376 -9.27 14.47 6.26
C THR A 376 -8.86 14.00 4.88
N ASP A 377 -7.77 14.52 4.33
CA ASP A 377 -7.23 14.15 3.03
C ASP A 377 -6.45 12.83 3.05
N TYR A 378 -6.29 12.25 4.23
CA TYR A 378 -5.64 10.95 4.42
C TYR A 378 -6.65 9.86 4.75
N ARG A 379 -6.33 8.64 4.29
CA ARG A 379 -7.01 7.41 4.70
C ARG A 379 -6.17 6.70 5.75
N PRO A 380 -6.72 6.41 6.92
CA PRO A 380 -6.09 5.49 7.84
C PRO A 380 -6.20 4.07 7.28
N ILE A 381 -5.09 3.37 7.19
CA ILE A 381 -5.05 1.95 6.83
C ILE A 381 -4.49 1.18 8.02
N SER A 382 -5.28 0.28 8.56
CA SER A 382 -4.93 -0.57 9.68
C SER A 382 -4.11 -1.77 9.21
N LEU A 383 -2.87 -1.87 9.66
CA LEU A 383 -1.97 -2.99 9.42
C LEU A 383 -1.96 -3.89 10.64
N CYS A 384 -2.89 -4.83 10.70
CA CYS A 384 -3.02 -5.82 11.78
C CYS A 384 -2.04 -6.97 11.58
N ASN A 385 -1.72 -7.69 12.65
CA ASN A 385 -0.96 -8.93 12.61
C ASN A 385 -1.67 -10.01 11.78
N VAL A 386 -0.89 -10.89 11.14
CA VAL A 386 -1.46 -11.90 10.25
C VAL A 386 -2.35 -12.90 10.99
N ALA A 387 -2.02 -13.27 12.22
CA ALA A 387 -2.86 -14.13 13.04
C ALA A 387 -4.27 -13.55 13.24
N TYR A 388 -4.39 -12.24 13.51
CA TYR A 388 -5.67 -11.53 13.56
C TYR A 388 -6.39 -11.51 12.21
N LYS A 389 -5.66 -11.28 11.12
CA LYS A 389 -6.22 -11.32 9.76
C LYS A 389 -6.76 -12.71 9.40
N ILE A 390 -6.09 -13.78 9.85
CA ILE A 390 -6.58 -15.16 9.66
C ILE A 390 -7.91 -15.33 10.40
N ALA A 391 -7.99 -14.94 11.67
CA ALA A 391 -9.23 -15.02 12.46
C ALA A 391 -10.37 -14.24 11.77
N SER A 392 -10.14 -12.99 11.39
CA SER A 392 -11.13 -12.17 10.68
C SER A 392 -11.56 -12.80 9.35
N LYS A 393 -10.62 -13.43 8.63
CA LYS A 393 -10.92 -14.10 7.35
C LYS A 393 -11.74 -15.36 7.53
N VAL A 394 -11.53 -16.12 8.61
CA VAL A 394 -12.35 -17.29 8.96
C VAL A 394 -13.78 -16.85 9.19
N VAL A 395 -14.02 -15.84 10.03
CA VAL A 395 -15.36 -15.28 10.26
C VAL A 395 -15.99 -14.77 8.95
N ALA A 396 -15.23 -14.01 8.15
CA ALA A 396 -15.71 -13.50 6.88
C ALA A 396 -16.06 -14.62 5.88
N ASN A 397 -15.34 -15.75 5.89
CA ASN A 397 -15.65 -16.90 5.05
C ASN A 397 -16.96 -17.58 5.44
N ARG A 398 -17.29 -17.68 6.74
CA ARG A 398 -18.58 -18.17 7.20
C ARG A 398 -19.71 -17.23 6.83
N LEU A 399 -19.56 -15.93 7.11
CA LEU A 399 -20.55 -14.92 6.76
C LEU A 399 -20.88 -14.92 5.26
N LYS A 400 -19.89 -15.14 4.40
CA LYS A 400 -20.11 -15.19 2.94
C LYS A 400 -21.16 -16.19 2.50
N VAL A 401 -21.34 -17.26 3.24
CA VAL A 401 -22.31 -18.32 2.90
C VAL A 401 -23.75 -17.82 2.98
N VAL A 402 -24.02 -16.91 3.91
CA VAL A 402 -25.37 -16.38 4.16
C VAL A 402 -25.59 -14.97 3.60
N MET A 403 -24.53 -14.30 3.10
CA MET A 403 -24.59 -12.91 2.65
C MET A 403 -25.60 -12.68 1.53
N GLN A 404 -25.75 -13.63 0.59
CA GLN A 404 -26.67 -13.47 -0.53
C GLN A 404 -28.12 -13.41 -0.06
N ASP A 405 -28.48 -14.13 1.00
CA ASP A 405 -29.83 -14.23 1.52
C ASP A 405 -30.20 -13.05 2.43
N ILE A 406 -29.22 -12.57 3.22
CA ILE A 406 -29.47 -11.50 4.20
C ILE A 406 -29.32 -10.10 3.63
N ILE A 407 -28.49 -9.91 2.60
CA ILE A 407 -28.27 -8.60 1.99
C ILE A 407 -29.29 -8.33 0.88
N GLY A 408 -29.92 -7.16 0.93
CA GLY A 408 -30.91 -6.74 -0.08
C GLY A 408 -30.34 -6.78 -1.51
N GLU A 409 -31.21 -7.03 -2.48
CA GLU A 409 -30.81 -7.19 -3.89
C GLU A 409 -30.13 -5.95 -4.49
N ASN A 410 -30.48 -4.77 -3.99
CA ASN A 410 -29.93 -3.50 -4.44
C ASN A 410 -28.48 -3.26 -4.02
N GLN A 411 -27.94 -4.03 -3.09
CA GLN A 411 -26.57 -3.93 -2.62
C GLN A 411 -25.66 -4.85 -3.44
N SER A 412 -24.79 -4.29 -4.28
CA SER A 412 -23.84 -5.07 -5.08
C SER A 412 -22.44 -5.16 -4.47
N ALA A 413 -21.99 -4.11 -3.75
CA ALA A 413 -20.65 -4.09 -3.20
C ALA A 413 -20.44 -5.15 -2.10
N PHE A 414 -19.32 -5.88 -2.18
CA PHE A 414 -18.88 -6.91 -1.24
C PHE A 414 -19.73 -8.19 -1.18
N VAL A 415 -20.76 -8.33 -2.00
CA VAL A 415 -21.54 -9.54 -2.14
C VAL A 415 -21.07 -10.32 -3.37
N ALA A 416 -20.80 -11.63 -3.19
CA ALA A 416 -20.31 -12.47 -4.29
C ALA A 416 -21.35 -12.50 -5.44
N GLU A 417 -20.85 -12.64 -6.68
CA GLU A 417 -21.67 -12.77 -7.91
C GLU A 417 -22.50 -11.53 -8.28
N ARG A 418 -22.47 -10.46 -7.51
CA ARG A 418 -23.12 -9.18 -7.85
C ARG A 418 -22.11 -8.22 -8.47
N LEU A 419 -22.51 -7.62 -9.60
CA LEU A 419 -21.64 -6.70 -10.32
C LEU A 419 -21.99 -5.24 -9.98
N ILE A 420 -20.99 -4.43 -9.70
CA ILE A 420 -21.17 -2.98 -9.45
C ILE A 420 -21.72 -2.26 -10.69
N THR A 421 -21.49 -2.83 -11.89
CA THR A 421 -22.03 -2.33 -13.16
C THR A 421 -23.54 -2.35 -13.21
N ASP A 422 -24.21 -3.30 -12.54
CA ASP A 422 -25.66 -3.40 -12.52
C ASP A 422 -26.28 -2.18 -11.84
N ASN A 423 -25.73 -1.76 -10.72
CA ASN A 423 -26.16 -0.52 -10.04
C ASN A 423 -25.90 0.74 -10.89
N ILE A 424 -24.82 0.76 -11.67
CA ILE A 424 -24.55 1.87 -12.60
C ILE A 424 -25.61 1.92 -13.71
N LEU A 425 -25.97 0.79 -14.27
CA LEU A 425 -27.01 0.70 -15.28
C LEU A 425 -28.37 1.14 -14.76
N VAL A 426 -28.77 0.65 -13.57
CA VAL A 426 -30.02 1.07 -12.91
C VAL A 426 -30.02 2.59 -12.67
N ALA A 427 -28.92 3.14 -12.13
CA ALA A 427 -28.79 4.58 -11.91
C ALA A 427 -28.89 5.37 -13.22
N HIS A 428 -28.27 4.87 -14.30
CA HIS A 428 -28.34 5.50 -15.64
C HIS A 428 -29.77 5.51 -16.18
N GLU A 429 -30.50 4.41 -16.08
CA GLU A 429 -31.89 4.32 -16.52
C GLU A 429 -32.81 5.25 -15.71
N LEU A 430 -32.64 5.31 -14.38
CA LEU A 430 -33.39 6.21 -13.53
C LEU A 430 -33.11 7.68 -13.89
N MET A 431 -31.85 8.05 -14.12
CA MET A 431 -31.49 9.41 -14.54
C MET A 431 -32.05 9.76 -15.93
N ASN A 432 -32.05 8.82 -16.86
CA ASN A 432 -32.69 8.98 -18.16
C ASN A 432 -34.20 9.17 -18.05
N HIS A 433 -34.85 8.39 -17.19
CA HIS A 433 -36.28 8.55 -16.91
C HIS A 433 -36.61 9.96 -16.37
N ILE A 434 -35.90 10.39 -15.30
CA ILE A 434 -36.07 11.72 -14.70
C ILE A 434 -35.83 12.83 -15.74
N SER A 435 -34.79 12.73 -16.56
CA SER A 435 -34.44 13.75 -17.54
C SER A 435 -35.45 13.85 -18.71
N ARG A 436 -36.12 12.77 -19.06
CA ARG A 436 -37.13 12.71 -20.14
C ARG A 436 -38.54 13.12 -19.70
N LYS A 437 -38.79 13.13 -18.39
CA LYS A 437 -40.10 13.49 -17.83
C LYS A 437 -40.36 14.98 -17.96
N LYS A 438 -41.01 15.39 -19.07
CA LYS A 438 -41.28 16.82 -19.38
C LYS A 438 -42.67 17.31 -18.94
N ARG A 439 -43.57 16.43 -18.48
CA ARG A 439 -44.95 16.75 -18.12
C ARG A 439 -45.39 16.02 -16.86
N GLY A 440 -46.15 16.68 -15.97
CA GLY A 440 -46.73 16.12 -14.73
C GLY A 440 -46.76 17.13 -13.63
N LYS A 441 -47.70 16.97 -12.67
CA LYS A 441 -47.85 17.84 -11.50
C LYS A 441 -46.84 17.56 -10.37
N GLY A 442 -46.02 16.50 -10.48
CA GLY A 442 -45.00 16.13 -9.48
C GLY A 442 -43.60 16.07 -10.09
N GLY A 443 -42.61 16.68 -9.46
CA GLY A 443 -41.20 16.55 -9.79
C GLY A 443 -40.61 15.27 -9.16
N GLU A 444 -39.71 14.62 -9.86
CA GLU A 444 -38.89 13.51 -9.35
C GLU A 444 -37.47 13.99 -9.21
N MET A 445 -36.79 13.58 -8.14
CA MET A 445 -35.39 13.89 -7.92
C MET A 445 -34.63 12.63 -7.53
N ALA A 446 -33.36 12.57 -7.94
CA ALA A 446 -32.41 11.58 -7.42
C ALA A 446 -31.55 12.22 -6.35
N VAL A 447 -31.49 11.61 -5.17
CA VAL A 447 -30.67 12.07 -4.06
C VAL A 447 -29.53 11.08 -3.85
N LYS A 448 -28.28 11.56 -3.97
CA LYS A 448 -27.08 10.78 -3.65
C LYS A 448 -26.71 11.03 -2.19
N LEU A 449 -26.80 9.99 -1.38
CA LEU A 449 -26.31 10.01 0.00
C LEU A 449 -24.89 9.40 0.04
N ASP A 450 -23.94 10.11 0.62
CA ASP A 450 -22.57 9.66 0.80
C ASP A 450 -22.16 9.79 2.27
N MET A 451 -21.95 8.65 2.92
CA MET A 451 -21.53 8.62 4.31
C MET A 451 -20.01 8.74 4.38
N SER A 452 -19.54 9.93 4.75
CA SER A 452 -18.12 10.20 4.96
C SER A 452 -17.56 9.29 6.05
N LYS A 453 -16.51 8.48 5.69
CA LYS A 453 -15.85 7.54 6.60
C LYS A 453 -16.81 6.52 7.23
N ALA A 454 -17.65 5.91 6.42
CA ALA A 454 -18.70 5.00 6.86
C ALA A 454 -18.19 3.94 7.86
N TYR A 455 -17.07 3.27 7.56
CA TYR A 455 -16.49 2.23 8.44
C TYR A 455 -16.03 2.77 9.81
N ASP A 456 -15.53 4.01 9.84
CA ASP A 456 -15.01 4.63 11.08
C ASP A 456 -16.11 5.21 11.95
N ARG A 457 -17.34 5.35 11.41
CA ARG A 457 -18.47 6.00 12.08
C ARG A 457 -19.59 5.05 12.50
N VAL A 458 -19.56 3.80 12.04
CA VAL A 458 -20.49 2.79 12.54
C VAL A 458 -20.16 2.49 14.00
N LYS A 459 -21.15 2.63 14.87
CA LYS A 459 -21.01 2.41 16.29
C LYS A 459 -21.29 0.97 16.66
N TRP A 460 -20.58 0.47 17.67
CA TRP A 460 -20.72 -0.91 18.13
C TRP A 460 -22.13 -1.19 18.63
N GLU A 461 -22.74 -0.21 19.28
CA GLU A 461 -24.10 -0.30 19.80
C GLU A 461 -25.17 -0.49 18.70
N CYS A 462 -24.84 -0.08 17.45
CA CYS A 462 -25.70 -0.32 16.29
C CYS A 462 -25.48 -1.71 15.65
N LEU A 463 -24.36 -2.39 16.01
CA LEU A 463 -24.04 -3.72 15.49
C LEU A 463 -24.47 -4.84 16.43
N GLN A 464 -24.73 -4.53 17.69
CA GLN A 464 -25.29 -5.44 18.71
C GLN A 464 -26.79 -5.53 18.59
#